data_b24b1c2ef8c8c5849cbf4cb894677b60
#
_entry.id   b24b1c2ef8c8c5849cbf4cb894677b60
#
_cell.length_a   1.000
_cell.length_b   1.000
_cell.length_c   1.000
_cell.angle_alpha   90.00
_cell.angle_beta   90.00
_cell.angle_gamma   90.00
#
_symmetry.space_group_name_H-M   'P 1'
#
loop_
_entity.id
_entity.type
_entity.pdbx_description
1 polymer ?
#
loop_
_entity_poly.entity_id
_entity_poly.type
_entity_poly.pdbx_seq_one_letter_code
_entity_poly.pdbx_strand_id
1 'polypeptide(L)'
;MTRFGGVRIDAIVWLKEMFRHELDLRPPSLARINDKSIIIYDDEDKPIAHAIKTNRWKGFEINSLVVDPTHRGKGISHKLLEKCGNGRLFAYTRDARLQSALEKAGFERSTTLGFLSSLNLLVSRLGMVSWMIFSLEFKRILHQLKHIRDYKLYVRK
;
A
#
# COMPACT_ATOMS: atom_id res chain seq x y z
N MET A 1 30.71 2.50 -3.36
CA MET A 1 29.57 3.24 -2.79
C MET A 1 28.51 3.64 -3.82
N THR A 2 28.39 2.89 -4.92
CA THR A 2 27.54 3.21 -6.09
C THR A 2 26.38 2.20 -6.32
N ARG A 3 26.14 1.26 -5.40
CA ARG A 3 25.06 0.26 -5.53
C ARG A 3 23.65 0.78 -5.15
N PHE A 4 23.53 1.91 -4.48
CA PHE A 4 22.22 2.41 -4.04
C PHE A 4 21.40 3.10 -5.14
N GLY A 5 22.00 3.60 -6.21
CA GLY A 5 21.30 4.30 -7.29
C GLY A 5 20.56 3.36 -8.24
N GLY A 6 21.22 2.29 -8.69
CA GLY A 6 20.64 1.33 -9.65
C GLY A 6 19.44 0.56 -9.08
N VAL A 7 19.58 0.03 -7.87
CA VAL A 7 18.51 -0.73 -7.19
C VAL A 7 17.24 0.10 -6.98
N ARG A 8 17.36 1.40 -6.73
CA ARG A 8 16.18 2.29 -6.60
C ARG A 8 15.47 2.56 -7.93
N ILE A 9 16.22 2.66 -9.03
CA ILE A 9 15.64 2.91 -10.36
C ILE A 9 14.83 1.70 -10.81
N ASP A 10 15.37 0.51 -10.68
CA ASP A 10 14.68 -0.73 -11.07
C ASP A 10 13.43 -0.97 -10.22
N ALA A 11 13.52 -0.73 -8.91
CA ALA A 11 12.39 -0.88 -8.01
C ALA A 11 11.26 0.13 -8.28
N ILE A 12 11.56 1.38 -8.64
CA ILE A 12 10.52 2.37 -8.96
C ILE A 12 9.86 2.06 -10.32
N VAL A 13 10.60 1.56 -11.28
CA VAL A 13 10.05 1.13 -12.59
C VAL A 13 9.10 -0.05 -12.37
N TRP A 14 9.53 -1.07 -11.64
CA TRP A 14 8.71 -2.21 -11.27
C TRP A 14 7.44 -1.77 -10.51
N LEU A 15 7.57 -0.87 -9.52
CA LEU A 15 6.43 -0.40 -8.73
C LEU A 15 5.41 0.36 -9.58
N LYS A 16 5.86 1.19 -10.53
CA LYS A 16 4.98 1.87 -11.48
C LYS A 16 4.19 0.88 -12.34
N GLU A 17 4.85 -0.19 -12.78
CA GLU A 17 4.21 -1.24 -13.56
C GLU A 17 3.14 -1.97 -12.74
N MET A 18 3.45 -2.33 -11.48
CA MET A 18 2.47 -2.93 -10.58
C MET A 18 1.26 -2.00 -10.36
N PHE A 19 1.47 -0.70 -10.15
CA PHE A 19 0.38 0.26 -9.98
C PHE A 19 -0.45 0.46 -11.25
N ARG A 20 0.13 0.26 -12.43
CA ARG A 20 -0.60 0.37 -13.70
C ARG A 20 -1.71 -0.67 -13.80
N HIS A 21 -1.46 -1.87 -13.31
CA HIS A 21 -2.41 -2.98 -13.35
C HIS A 21 -3.37 -3.05 -12.14
N GLU A 22 -3.04 -2.40 -11.03
CA GLU A 22 -3.83 -2.45 -9.79
C GLU A 22 -4.60 -1.14 -9.58
N LEU A 23 -5.87 -1.11 -10.04
CA LEU A 23 -6.71 0.09 -9.97
C LEU A 23 -7.10 0.51 -8.54
N ASP A 24 -6.98 -0.38 -7.58
CA ASP A 24 -7.23 -0.10 -6.15
C ASP A 24 -6.10 0.70 -5.49
N LEU A 25 -4.93 0.72 -6.12
CA LEU A 25 -3.79 1.48 -5.66
C LEU A 25 -3.78 2.91 -6.23
N ARG A 26 -2.85 3.73 -5.74
CA ARG A 26 -2.59 5.06 -6.31
C ARG A 26 -2.12 4.96 -7.77
N PRO A 27 -2.26 6.04 -8.57
CA PRO A 27 -1.79 6.02 -9.96
C PRO A 27 -0.27 5.85 -10.05
N PRO A 28 0.26 5.30 -11.16
CA PRO A 28 1.69 5.12 -11.38
C PRO A 28 2.53 6.41 -11.22
N SER A 29 1.93 7.57 -11.56
CA SER A 29 2.56 8.88 -11.38
C SER A 29 2.84 9.24 -9.92
N LEU A 30 2.13 8.64 -8.97
CA LEU A 30 2.33 8.79 -7.53
C LEU A 30 3.14 7.64 -6.91
N ALA A 31 3.68 6.72 -7.72
CA ALA A 31 4.59 5.70 -7.23
C ALA A 31 5.86 6.36 -6.70
N ARG A 32 6.27 5.94 -5.51
CA ARG A 32 7.48 6.48 -4.86
C ARG A 32 8.14 5.41 -3.99
N ILE A 33 9.45 5.50 -3.92
CA ILE A 33 10.26 4.74 -2.98
C ILE A 33 11.04 5.76 -2.14
N ASN A 34 10.90 5.68 -0.83
CA ASN A 34 11.53 6.56 0.13
C ASN A 34 11.92 5.77 1.40
N ASP A 35 12.37 6.46 2.44
CA ASP A 35 12.72 5.91 3.75
C ASP A 35 11.61 5.14 4.46
N LYS A 36 10.35 5.39 4.09
CA LYS A 36 9.15 4.71 4.63
C LYS A 36 8.71 3.51 3.80
N SER A 37 9.40 3.25 2.70
CA SER A 37 9.14 2.11 1.82
C SER A 37 9.79 0.86 2.38
N ILE A 38 9.03 -0.23 2.37
CA ILE A 38 9.49 -1.57 2.70
C ILE A 38 9.45 -2.36 1.41
N ILE A 39 10.58 -2.90 0.98
CA ILE A 39 10.71 -3.67 -0.25
C ILE A 39 11.27 -5.04 0.09
N ILE A 40 10.72 -6.07 -0.54
CA ILE A 40 11.30 -7.42 -0.53
C ILE A 40 11.83 -7.69 -1.93
N TYR A 41 13.03 -8.24 -1.99
CA TYR A 41 13.72 -8.67 -3.18
C TYR A 41 13.78 -10.19 -3.20
N ASP A 42 13.86 -10.78 -4.39
CA ASP A 42 14.16 -12.19 -4.59
C ASP A 42 15.68 -12.46 -4.55
N ASP A 43 16.05 -13.70 -4.83
CA ASP A 43 17.46 -14.15 -4.81
C ASP A 43 18.30 -13.55 -5.97
N GLU A 44 17.64 -12.95 -6.97
CA GLU A 44 18.26 -12.24 -8.10
C GLU A 44 18.28 -10.72 -7.91
N ASP A 45 18.05 -10.23 -6.68
CA ASP A 45 17.95 -8.80 -6.34
C ASP A 45 16.82 -8.06 -7.10
N LYS A 46 15.78 -8.77 -7.59
CA LYS A 46 14.61 -8.17 -8.21
C LYS A 46 13.55 -7.82 -7.15
N PRO A 47 12.93 -6.64 -7.20
CA PRO A 47 11.86 -6.28 -6.28
C PRO A 47 10.61 -7.12 -6.56
N ILE A 48 10.09 -7.79 -5.53
CA ILE A 48 8.93 -8.67 -5.63
C ILE A 48 7.76 -8.25 -4.74
N ALA A 49 7.99 -7.36 -3.79
CA ALA A 49 6.92 -6.80 -2.96
C ALA A 49 7.29 -5.44 -2.40
N HIS A 50 6.26 -4.62 -2.16
CA HIS A 50 6.41 -3.27 -1.65
C HIS A 50 5.24 -2.89 -0.74
N ALA A 51 5.52 -2.11 0.30
CA ALA A 51 4.54 -1.39 1.10
C ALA A 51 5.12 -0.06 1.58
N ILE A 52 4.27 0.88 1.95
CA ILE A 52 4.67 2.14 2.59
C ILE A 52 3.99 2.24 3.96
N LYS A 53 4.78 2.55 4.98
CA LYS A 53 4.30 2.88 6.32
C LYS A 53 4.20 4.40 6.47
N THR A 54 2.99 4.94 6.43
CA THR A 54 2.73 6.38 6.46
C THR A 54 2.18 6.80 7.83
N ASN A 55 2.79 7.79 8.46
CA ASN A 55 2.29 8.37 9.71
C ASN A 55 0.92 9.06 9.49
N ARG A 56 -0.03 8.78 10.40
CA ARG A 56 -1.39 9.34 10.41
C ARG A 56 -1.73 9.92 11.80
N TRP A 57 -0.81 10.69 12.36
CA TRP A 57 -0.85 11.33 13.67
C TRP A 57 -0.89 10.33 14.85
N LYS A 58 -1.96 9.56 14.99
CA LYS A 58 -2.12 8.56 16.08
C LYS A 58 -2.08 7.11 15.58
N GLY A 59 -1.17 6.81 14.66
CA GLY A 59 -0.97 5.49 14.09
C GLY A 59 -0.31 5.55 12.73
N PHE A 60 -0.04 4.39 12.13
CA PHE A 60 0.57 4.30 10.82
C PHE A 60 -0.34 3.54 9.87
N GLU A 61 -0.58 4.13 8.72
CA GLU A 61 -1.24 3.44 7.60
C GLU A 61 -0.23 2.63 6.82
N ILE A 62 -0.52 1.34 6.62
CA ILE A 62 0.17 0.52 5.63
C ILE A 62 -0.61 0.68 4.34
N ASN A 63 0.02 1.28 3.35
CA ASN A 63 -0.60 1.50 2.05
C ASN A 63 0.35 1.12 0.91
N SER A 64 -0.17 1.14 -0.32
CA SER A 64 0.59 0.75 -1.51
C SER A 64 1.21 -0.65 -1.40
N LEU A 65 0.56 -1.54 -0.64
CA LEU A 65 0.99 -2.92 -0.50
C LEU A 65 0.70 -3.67 -1.80
N VAL A 66 1.73 -4.18 -2.40
CA VAL A 66 1.68 -4.95 -3.64
C VAL A 66 2.68 -6.10 -3.58
N VAL A 67 2.29 -7.23 -4.16
CA VAL A 67 3.15 -8.40 -4.33
C VAL A 67 3.09 -8.81 -5.80
N ASP A 68 4.25 -9.03 -6.39
CA ASP A 68 4.38 -9.53 -7.76
C ASP A 68 3.48 -10.76 -7.97
N PRO A 69 2.67 -10.81 -9.03
CA PRO A 69 1.76 -11.92 -9.29
C PRO A 69 2.42 -13.30 -9.26
N THR A 70 3.65 -13.41 -9.75
CA THR A 70 4.41 -14.68 -9.79
C THR A 70 4.90 -15.15 -8.41
N HIS A 71 4.86 -14.26 -7.42
CA HIS A 71 5.29 -14.51 -6.04
C HIS A 71 4.12 -14.55 -5.04
N ARG A 72 2.89 -14.43 -5.51
CA ARG A 72 1.70 -14.55 -4.63
C ARG A 72 1.54 -15.98 -4.10
N GLY A 73 0.89 -16.09 -2.96
CA GLY A 73 0.69 -17.42 -2.30
C GLY A 73 1.90 -17.95 -1.52
N LYS A 74 3.05 -17.27 -1.56
CA LYS A 74 4.30 -17.69 -0.90
C LYS A 74 4.54 -17.00 0.46
N GLY A 75 3.51 -16.43 1.09
CA GLY A 75 3.63 -15.73 2.38
C GLY A 75 4.32 -14.38 2.35
N ILE A 76 4.60 -13.82 1.17
CA ILE A 76 5.34 -12.56 1.00
C ILE A 76 4.62 -11.38 1.66
N SER A 77 3.27 -11.29 1.56
CA SER A 77 2.49 -10.26 2.25
C SER A 77 2.69 -10.30 3.76
N HIS A 78 2.76 -11.52 4.35
CA HIS A 78 3.00 -11.68 5.78
C HIS A 78 4.39 -11.16 6.16
N LYS A 79 5.43 -11.54 5.42
CA LYS A 79 6.81 -11.01 5.62
C LYS A 79 6.88 -9.49 5.50
N LEU A 80 6.12 -8.88 4.57
CA LEU A 80 6.01 -7.42 4.46
C LEU A 80 5.40 -6.79 5.71
N LEU A 81 4.29 -7.37 6.22
CA LEU A 81 3.58 -6.89 7.39
C LEU A 81 4.42 -7.01 8.66
N GLU A 82 5.22 -8.08 8.81
CA GLU A 82 6.20 -8.22 9.90
C GLU A 82 7.25 -7.11 9.85
N LYS A 83 7.78 -6.79 8.67
CA LYS A 83 8.76 -5.71 8.47
C LYS A 83 8.19 -4.31 8.76
N CYS A 84 6.87 -4.12 8.80
CA CYS A 84 6.24 -2.88 9.23
C CYS A 84 6.47 -2.60 10.73
N GLY A 85 6.94 -3.58 11.50
CA GLY A 85 7.26 -3.47 12.91
C GLY A 85 6.02 -3.33 13.80
N ASN A 86 6.24 -2.88 15.02
CA ASN A 86 5.21 -2.74 16.04
C ASN A 86 4.57 -1.34 16.06
N GLY A 87 3.56 -1.19 16.89
CA GLY A 87 2.79 0.02 17.08
C GLY A 87 1.41 -0.08 16.45
N ARG A 88 0.61 0.98 16.63
CA ARG A 88 -0.74 1.03 16.05
C ARG A 88 -0.66 1.15 14.54
N LEU A 89 -0.93 0.04 13.86
CA LEU A 89 -0.94 -0.08 12.40
C LEU A 89 -2.35 -0.27 11.89
N PHE A 90 -2.64 0.28 10.71
CA PHE A 90 -3.92 0.01 10.05
C PHE A 90 -3.77 -0.02 8.53
N ALA A 91 -4.69 -0.73 7.89
CA ALA A 91 -4.75 -0.84 6.44
C ALA A 91 -6.20 -0.88 5.96
N TYR A 92 -6.45 -0.31 4.77
CA TYR A 92 -7.71 -0.44 4.05
C TYR A 92 -7.51 -1.33 2.84
N THR A 93 -8.33 -2.37 2.71
CA THR A 93 -8.29 -3.25 1.55
C THR A 93 -9.64 -3.91 1.27
N ARG A 94 -9.91 -4.19 0.00
CA ARG A 94 -10.99 -5.06 -0.45
C ARG A 94 -10.48 -6.42 -0.98
N ASP A 95 -9.18 -6.58 -1.18
CA ASP A 95 -8.57 -7.84 -1.60
C ASP A 95 -8.65 -8.89 -0.48
N ALA A 96 -9.41 -9.97 -0.72
CA ALA A 96 -9.62 -11.04 0.25
C ALA A 96 -8.31 -11.74 0.68
N ARG A 97 -7.33 -11.83 -0.22
CA ARG A 97 -6.01 -12.42 0.08
C ARG A 97 -5.24 -11.54 1.06
N LEU A 98 -5.27 -10.21 0.85
CA LEU A 98 -4.64 -9.28 1.77
C LEU A 98 -5.39 -9.22 3.11
N GLN A 99 -6.73 -9.31 3.12
CA GLN A 99 -7.51 -9.42 4.35
C GLN A 99 -7.04 -10.63 5.18
N SER A 100 -6.94 -11.81 4.56
CA SER A 100 -6.44 -13.02 5.23
C SER A 100 -5.00 -12.86 5.73
N ALA A 101 -4.12 -12.21 4.97
CA ALA A 101 -2.75 -11.94 5.41
C ALA A 101 -2.68 -10.99 6.60
N LEU A 102 -3.53 -9.95 6.63
CA LEU A 102 -3.66 -9.02 7.75
C LEU A 102 -4.14 -9.74 9.02
N GLU A 103 -5.19 -10.56 8.91
CA GLU A 103 -5.72 -11.34 10.04
C GLU A 103 -4.65 -12.27 10.62
N LYS A 104 -3.92 -12.99 9.77
CA LYS A 104 -2.79 -13.84 10.20
C LYS A 104 -1.64 -13.05 10.84
N ALA A 105 -1.48 -11.78 10.47
CA ALA A 105 -0.49 -10.89 11.07
C ALA A 105 -1.01 -10.14 12.32
N GLY A 106 -2.16 -10.57 12.88
CA GLY A 106 -2.73 -10.04 14.12
C GLY A 106 -3.49 -8.73 13.96
N PHE A 107 -3.93 -8.39 12.73
CA PHE A 107 -4.85 -7.29 12.53
C PHE A 107 -6.29 -7.75 12.72
N GLU A 108 -7.09 -6.92 13.35
CA GLU A 108 -8.51 -7.13 13.54
C GLU A 108 -9.32 -6.19 12.66
N ARG A 109 -10.45 -6.69 12.15
CA ARG A 109 -11.39 -5.85 11.40
C ARG A 109 -12.00 -4.81 12.34
N SER A 110 -12.00 -3.54 11.92
CA SER A 110 -12.53 -2.42 12.69
C SER A 110 -13.47 -1.57 11.86
N THR A 111 -14.39 -0.87 12.52
CA THR A 111 -15.27 0.13 11.89
C THR A 111 -14.78 1.55 12.13
N THR A 112 -13.87 1.75 13.08
CA THR A 112 -13.41 3.08 13.50
C THR A 112 -11.90 3.15 13.57
N LEU A 113 -11.35 4.25 13.06
CA LEU A 113 -9.92 4.54 13.10
C LEU A 113 -9.55 5.55 14.22
N GLY A 114 -10.52 6.28 14.73
CA GLY A 114 -10.34 7.45 15.58
C GLY A 114 -10.30 8.75 14.79
N PHE A 115 -10.86 9.83 15.39
CA PHE A 115 -11.14 11.09 14.70
C PHE A 115 -9.91 11.71 14.00
N LEU A 116 -8.79 11.85 14.70
CA LEU A 116 -7.58 12.51 14.15
C LEU A 116 -6.96 11.74 12.99
N SER A 117 -6.88 10.41 13.12
CA SER A 117 -6.34 9.57 12.02
C SER A 117 -7.29 9.55 10.83
N SER A 118 -8.59 9.56 11.06
CA SER A 118 -9.61 9.63 9.99
C SER A 118 -9.55 10.97 9.25
N LEU A 119 -9.40 12.08 9.96
CA LEU A 119 -9.28 13.41 9.35
C LEU A 119 -8.01 13.51 8.49
N ASN A 120 -6.86 13.08 9.02
CA ASN A 120 -5.60 13.06 8.26
C ASN A 120 -5.71 12.19 7.00
N LEU A 121 -6.33 11.02 7.12
CA LEU A 121 -6.57 10.13 6.00
C LEU A 121 -7.47 10.77 4.95
N LEU A 122 -8.56 11.41 5.36
CA LEU A 122 -9.49 12.11 4.45
C LEU A 122 -8.77 13.19 3.64
N VAL A 123 -8.01 14.07 4.29
CA VAL A 123 -7.23 15.11 3.61
C VAL A 123 -6.26 14.50 2.59
N SER A 124 -5.55 13.42 2.98
CA SER A 124 -4.65 12.71 2.08
C SER A 124 -5.37 12.09 0.86
N ARG A 125 -6.58 11.54 1.07
CA ARG A 125 -7.39 10.95 -0.01
C ARG A 125 -7.93 12.02 -0.95
N LEU A 126 -8.37 13.15 -0.44
CA LEU A 126 -8.79 14.29 -1.27
C LEU A 126 -7.66 14.79 -2.16
N GLY A 127 -6.44 14.95 -1.61
CA GLY A 127 -5.26 15.30 -2.41
C GLY A 127 -4.95 14.28 -3.51
N MET A 128 -5.08 12.99 -3.22
CA MET A 128 -4.88 11.93 -4.22
C MET A 128 -5.95 11.98 -5.33
N VAL A 129 -7.22 12.17 -4.97
CA VAL A 129 -8.32 12.29 -5.95
C VAL A 129 -8.12 13.52 -6.83
N SER A 130 -7.76 14.68 -6.24
CA SER A 130 -7.44 15.88 -7.01
C SER A 130 -6.32 15.62 -8.04
N TRP A 131 -5.25 14.95 -7.61
CA TRP A 131 -4.17 14.57 -8.53
C TRP A 131 -4.66 13.64 -9.65
N MET A 132 -5.49 12.66 -9.34
CA MET A 132 -6.05 11.75 -10.36
C MET A 132 -6.92 12.48 -11.37
N ILE A 133 -7.66 13.52 -10.96
CA ILE A 133 -8.43 14.39 -11.89
C ILE A 133 -7.48 15.13 -12.82
N PHE A 134 -6.44 15.77 -12.28
CA PHE A 134 -5.43 16.49 -13.09
C PHE A 134 -4.66 15.58 -14.05
N SER A 135 -4.39 14.34 -13.64
CA SER A 135 -3.68 13.35 -14.46
C SER A 135 -4.59 12.52 -15.37
N LEU A 136 -5.89 12.87 -15.45
CA LEU A 136 -6.90 12.22 -16.29
C LEU A 136 -7.09 10.71 -15.99
N GLU A 137 -6.86 10.29 -14.76
CA GLU A 137 -7.01 8.91 -14.30
C GLU A 137 -8.48 8.53 -13.98
N PHE A 138 -9.42 8.95 -14.84
CA PHE A 138 -10.86 8.78 -14.62
C PHE A 138 -11.28 7.32 -14.44
N LYS A 139 -10.65 6.40 -15.19
CA LYS A 139 -10.94 4.96 -15.06
C LYS A 139 -10.67 4.48 -13.63
N ARG A 140 -9.57 4.95 -13.02
CA ARG A 140 -9.19 4.60 -11.65
C ARG A 140 -10.14 5.22 -10.63
N ILE A 141 -10.50 6.49 -10.82
CA ILE A 141 -11.48 7.19 -9.96
C ILE A 141 -12.81 6.44 -9.96
N LEU A 142 -13.36 6.16 -11.14
CA LEU A 142 -14.63 5.44 -11.28
C LEU A 142 -14.59 4.04 -10.67
N HIS A 143 -13.48 3.32 -10.87
CA HIS A 143 -13.28 2.02 -10.26
C HIS A 143 -13.28 2.10 -8.72
N GLN A 144 -12.53 3.03 -8.13
CA GLN A 144 -12.46 3.19 -6.67
C GLN A 144 -13.79 3.67 -6.08
N LEU A 145 -14.49 4.59 -6.75
CA LEU A 145 -15.82 5.05 -6.32
C LEU A 145 -16.85 3.91 -6.36
N LYS A 146 -16.87 3.11 -7.42
CA LYS A 146 -17.77 1.95 -7.55
C LYS A 146 -17.59 0.97 -6.39
N HIS A 147 -16.37 0.79 -5.92
CA HIS A 147 -16.00 -0.19 -4.90
C HIS A 147 -15.74 0.42 -3.51
N ILE A 148 -16.08 1.68 -3.30
CA ILE A 148 -15.75 2.39 -2.04
C ILE A 148 -16.28 1.69 -0.79
N ARG A 149 -17.43 1.02 -0.90
CA ARG A 149 -18.07 0.29 0.22
C ARG A 149 -17.47 -1.09 0.48
N ASP A 150 -16.68 -1.61 -0.46
CA ASP A 150 -16.08 -2.94 -0.36
C ASP A 150 -14.79 -2.91 0.46
N TYR A 151 -14.19 -1.71 0.64
CA TYR A 151 -12.98 -1.56 1.44
C TYR A 151 -13.27 -1.76 2.92
N LYS A 152 -12.47 -2.61 3.56
CA LYS A 152 -12.54 -2.91 4.98
C LYS A 152 -11.31 -2.37 5.69
N LEU A 153 -11.53 -1.83 6.88
CA LEU A 153 -10.47 -1.36 7.76
C LEU A 153 -9.99 -2.50 8.65
N TYR A 154 -8.68 -2.67 8.69
CA TYR A 154 -7.99 -3.57 9.59
C TYR A 154 -7.03 -2.79 10.48
N VAL A 155 -7.01 -3.09 11.78
CA VAL A 155 -6.19 -2.38 12.78
C VAL A 155 -5.44 -3.40 13.62
N ARG A 156 -4.16 -3.12 13.90
CA ARG A 156 -3.34 -3.81 14.89
C ARG A 156 -2.85 -2.76 15.90
N LYS A 157 -3.05 -3.03 17.19
CA LYS A 157 -2.62 -2.17 18.32
C LYS A 157 -1.18 -2.46 18.74
#